data_20366b67b503b646fed2bd8a37afdac0
#
_entry.id   20366b67b503b646fed2bd8a37afdac0
#
_cell.length_a   1.000
_cell.length_b   1.000
_cell.length_c   1.000
_cell.angle_alpha   90.00
_cell.angle_beta   90.00
_cell.angle_gamma   90.00
#
_symmetry.space_group_name_H-M   'P 1'
#
loop_
_entity.id
_entity.type
_entity.pdbx_description
1 polymer ?
#
loop_
_entity_poly.entity_id
_entity_poly.type
_entity_poly.pdbx_seq_one_letter_code
_entity_poly.pdbx_strand_id
1 'polypeptide(L)'
;MTVHIDEEALRSSLQRLRQAAFDADVVGVMKRTVDAVHGVFGYGGAGIMFITESGALSYVAASDEAGRALEEAQASAGQGPCYESYVYAREVMSADVHADSRSPQLPSRLSDRIRAVAGTPILLGGAPVGTLNVYRDTPVKWDKSDIDALTAYSGLVAEVLATVLAAHEHSILSSQLQYALDYRVVIERAVGYLMGAHRLDAITAFDVLRKQARDSRRRVADVATEVLGGTTGPASDQRVGELRPSDLGLTGLPRPDASPQA
;
A
#
# COMPACT_ATOMS: atom_id res chain seq x y z
N MET A 1 -10.51 -5.76 26.03
CA MET A 1 -11.68 -6.61 25.68
C MET A 1 -11.61 -6.84 24.18
N THR A 2 -11.49 -8.08 23.74
CA THR A 2 -11.56 -8.43 22.32
C THR A 2 -13.03 -8.33 21.91
N VAL A 3 -13.35 -7.39 21.02
CA VAL A 3 -14.70 -7.28 20.45
C VAL A 3 -14.74 -8.28 19.30
N HIS A 4 -15.39 -9.41 19.52
CA HIS A 4 -15.61 -10.39 18.46
C HIS A 4 -16.60 -9.83 17.44
N ILE A 5 -16.22 -9.82 16.17
CA ILE A 5 -17.06 -9.30 15.09
C ILE A 5 -18.20 -10.27 14.80
N ASP A 6 -19.44 -9.76 14.84
CA ASP A 6 -20.64 -10.52 14.52
C ASP A 6 -20.71 -10.80 13.00
N GLU A 7 -20.69 -12.07 12.63
CA GLU A 7 -20.72 -12.50 11.22
C GLU A 7 -22.00 -12.09 10.48
N GLU A 8 -23.14 -12.02 11.18
CA GLU A 8 -24.42 -11.62 10.58
C GLU A 8 -24.43 -10.10 10.31
N ALA A 9 -23.92 -9.31 11.26
CA ALA A 9 -23.73 -7.87 11.08
C ALA A 9 -22.78 -7.56 9.92
N LEU A 10 -21.66 -8.30 9.80
CA LEU A 10 -20.72 -8.21 8.69
C LEU A 10 -21.41 -8.52 7.35
N ARG A 11 -22.09 -9.65 7.24
CA ARG A 11 -22.80 -10.07 6.02
C ARG A 11 -23.85 -9.06 5.60
N SER A 12 -24.65 -8.58 6.54
CA SER A 12 -25.70 -7.56 6.30
C SER A 12 -25.10 -6.24 5.82
N SER A 13 -23.96 -5.81 6.39
CA SER A 13 -23.27 -4.58 6.00
C SER A 13 -22.71 -4.70 4.58
N LEU A 14 -22.02 -5.79 4.25
CA LEU A 14 -21.48 -6.04 2.90
C LEU A 14 -22.59 -6.09 1.85
N GLN A 15 -23.74 -6.69 2.17
CA GLN A 15 -24.89 -6.74 1.25
C GLN A 15 -25.46 -5.35 0.98
N ARG A 16 -25.60 -4.50 2.00
CA ARG A 16 -26.07 -3.11 1.81
C ARG A 16 -25.11 -2.30 0.95
N LEU A 17 -23.80 -2.46 1.17
CA LEU A 17 -22.78 -1.77 0.36
C LEU A 17 -22.81 -2.21 -1.09
N ARG A 18 -22.93 -3.52 -1.39
CA ARG A 18 -23.08 -4.02 -2.76
C ARG A 18 -24.31 -3.42 -3.45
N GLN A 19 -25.45 -3.36 -2.77
CA GLN A 19 -26.67 -2.75 -3.34
C GLN A 19 -26.47 -1.26 -3.63
N ALA A 20 -25.81 -0.53 -2.73
CA ALA A 20 -25.55 0.90 -2.89
C ALA A 20 -24.47 1.23 -3.94
N ALA A 21 -23.65 0.26 -4.36
CA ALA A 21 -22.58 0.47 -5.33
C ALA A 21 -23.08 0.64 -6.77
N PHE A 22 -24.28 0.14 -7.10
CA PHE A 22 -24.83 0.20 -8.47
C PHE A 22 -25.17 1.63 -8.93
N ASP A 23 -25.47 2.55 -8.01
CA ASP A 23 -25.94 3.91 -8.32
C ASP A 23 -24.95 5.01 -7.93
N ALA A 24 -23.74 4.66 -7.48
CA ALA A 24 -22.82 5.62 -6.88
C ALA A 24 -21.53 5.78 -7.67
N ASP A 25 -20.94 6.97 -7.57
CA ASP A 25 -19.56 7.17 -7.97
C ASP A 25 -18.58 6.39 -7.07
N VAL A 26 -17.38 6.15 -7.54
CA VAL A 26 -16.36 5.36 -6.83
C VAL A 26 -16.01 5.96 -5.48
N VAL A 27 -15.83 7.28 -5.41
CA VAL A 27 -15.46 7.99 -4.18
C VAL A 27 -16.56 7.87 -3.14
N GLY A 28 -17.82 8.00 -3.58
CA GLY A 28 -18.98 7.78 -2.73
C GLY A 28 -19.08 6.34 -2.18
N VAL A 29 -18.72 5.33 -2.98
CA VAL A 29 -18.64 3.94 -2.48
C VAL A 29 -17.53 3.79 -1.46
N MET A 30 -16.32 4.33 -1.72
CA MET A 30 -15.20 4.28 -0.77
C MET A 30 -15.58 4.95 0.56
N LYS A 31 -16.21 6.13 0.50
CA LYS A 31 -16.67 6.83 1.70
C LYS A 31 -17.68 5.99 2.50
N ARG A 32 -18.69 5.43 1.85
CA ARG A 32 -19.66 4.53 2.51
C ARG A 32 -19.01 3.29 3.10
N THR A 33 -17.98 2.76 2.46
CA THR A 33 -17.23 1.60 2.96
C THR A 33 -16.51 1.94 4.26
N VAL A 34 -15.76 3.04 4.33
CA VAL A 34 -15.05 3.43 5.55
C VAL A 34 -16.03 3.78 6.69
N ASP A 35 -17.17 4.41 6.37
CA ASP A 35 -18.22 4.71 7.36
C ASP A 35 -18.88 3.41 7.90
N ALA A 36 -19.10 2.42 7.03
CA ALA A 36 -19.66 1.12 7.42
C ALA A 36 -18.69 0.32 8.30
N VAL A 37 -17.40 0.29 7.94
CA VAL A 37 -16.35 -0.37 8.73
C VAL A 37 -16.24 0.27 10.11
N HIS A 38 -16.20 1.60 10.19
CA HIS A 38 -16.16 2.32 11.45
C HIS A 38 -17.42 2.07 12.29
N GLY A 39 -18.62 2.23 11.70
CA GLY A 39 -19.89 2.21 12.43
C GLY A 39 -20.34 0.82 12.89
N VAL A 40 -20.00 -0.24 12.14
CA VAL A 40 -20.46 -1.61 12.46
C VAL A 40 -19.56 -2.30 13.48
N PHE A 41 -18.25 -2.04 13.47
CA PHE A 41 -17.29 -2.80 14.27
C PHE A 41 -16.65 -2.03 15.41
N GLY A 42 -17.07 -0.78 15.66
CA GLY A 42 -16.57 0.01 16.78
C GLY A 42 -15.07 0.29 16.72
N TYR A 43 -14.50 0.35 15.52
CA TYR A 43 -13.14 0.85 15.33
C TYR A 43 -13.08 2.35 15.62
N GLY A 44 -11.90 2.87 15.99
CA GLY A 44 -11.69 4.31 16.17
C GLY A 44 -11.94 5.10 14.89
N GLY A 45 -11.56 4.51 13.75
CA GLY A 45 -11.83 5.01 12.41
C GLY A 45 -11.28 4.07 11.34
N ALA A 46 -11.54 4.44 10.08
CA ALA A 46 -11.12 3.70 8.90
C ALA A 46 -10.66 4.64 7.78
N GLY A 47 -9.81 4.15 6.88
CA GLY A 47 -9.35 4.87 5.70
C GLY A 47 -9.06 3.96 4.52
N ILE A 48 -9.03 4.53 3.32
CA ILE A 48 -8.66 3.87 2.07
C ILE A 48 -7.61 4.71 1.35
N MET A 49 -6.55 4.04 0.91
CA MET A 49 -5.50 4.61 0.07
C MET A 49 -5.39 3.84 -1.23
N PHE A 50 -5.04 4.54 -2.32
CA PHE A 50 -4.65 3.92 -3.58
C PHE A 50 -3.27 4.36 -4.01
N ILE A 51 -2.60 3.48 -4.77
CA ILE A 51 -1.30 3.76 -5.35
C ILE A 51 -1.42 4.76 -6.49
N THR A 52 -0.47 5.69 -6.59
CA THR A 52 -0.33 6.63 -7.69
C THR A 52 0.73 6.15 -8.69
N GLU A 53 0.79 6.77 -9.86
CA GLU A 53 1.83 6.47 -10.87
C GLU A 53 3.27 6.74 -10.38
N SER A 54 3.44 7.61 -9.39
CA SER A 54 4.74 7.85 -8.76
C SER A 54 5.12 6.80 -7.70
N GLY A 55 4.28 5.78 -7.48
CA GLY A 55 4.47 4.76 -6.45
C GLY A 55 4.14 5.24 -5.04
N ALA A 56 3.51 6.41 -4.88
CA ALA A 56 3.06 6.88 -3.58
C ALA A 56 1.64 6.35 -3.29
N LEU A 57 1.38 5.96 -2.05
CA LEU A 57 0.01 5.77 -1.59
C LEU A 57 -0.63 7.14 -1.35
N SER A 58 -1.83 7.33 -1.85
CA SER A 58 -2.60 8.56 -1.70
C SER A 58 -3.93 8.27 -1.04
N TYR A 59 -4.29 9.10 -0.09
CA TYR A 59 -5.58 9.07 0.59
C TYR A 59 -6.74 9.28 -0.39
N VAL A 60 -7.81 8.49 -0.23
CA VAL A 60 -9.03 8.58 -1.05
C VAL A 60 -10.27 8.80 -0.19
N ALA A 61 -10.40 8.07 0.91
CA ALA A 61 -11.51 8.21 1.84
C ALA A 61 -11.07 7.89 3.27
N ALA A 62 -11.67 8.57 4.25
CA ALA A 62 -11.58 8.22 5.67
C ALA A 62 -12.91 8.47 6.35
N SER A 63 -13.16 7.76 7.46
CA SER A 63 -14.34 7.95 8.29
C SER A 63 -14.30 9.26 9.06
N ASP A 64 -13.08 9.72 9.42
CA ASP A 64 -12.85 10.92 10.22
C ASP A 64 -11.49 11.56 9.94
N GLU A 65 -11.22 12.68 10.59
CA GLU A 65 -9.97 13.46 10.44
C GLU A 65 -8.75 12.71 10.99
N ALA A 66 -8.90 11.89 12.05
CA ALA A 66 -7.77 11.12 12.59
C ALA A 66 -7.39 9.98 11.63
N GLY A 67 -8.36 9.32 10.99
CA GLY A 67 -8.11 8.36 9.92
C GLY A 67 -7.40 9.01 8.74
N ARG A 68 -7.83 10.20 8.30
CA ARG A 68 -7.14 10.94 7.24
C ARG A 68 -5.69 11.26 7.62
N ALA A 69 -5.46 11.76 8.83
CA ALA A 69 -4.12 12.06 9.32
C ALA A 69 -3.22 10.81 9.41
N LEU A 70 -3.79 9.65 9.80
CA LEU A 70 -3.09 8.37 9.79
C LEU A 70 -2.59 8.01 8.38
N GLU A 71 -3.47 8.11 7.38
CA GLU A 71 -3.13 7.77 5.99
C GLU A 71 -2.02 8.68 5.45
N GLU A 72 -2.15 9.99 5.66
CA GLU A 72 -1.15 10.97 5.25
C GLU A 72 0.21 10.76 5.94
N ALA A 73 0.20 10.42 7.24
CA ALA A 73 1.41 10.14 8.01
C ALA A 73 2.15 8.92 7.46
N GLN A 74 1.44 7.80 7.21
CA GLN A 74 2.03 6.58 6.66
C GLN A 74 2.54 6.77 5.23
N ALA A 75 1.77 7.45 4.37
CA ALA A 75 2.18 7.77 3.01
C ALA A 75 3.45 8.61 2.97
N SER A 76 3.55 9.63 3.83
CA SER A 76 4.71 10.54 3.88
C SER A 76 5.94 9.88 4.51
N ALA A 77 5.75 9.01 5.52
CA ALA A 77 6.83 8.29 6.18
C ALA A 77 7.36 7.12 5.33
N GLY A 78 6.53 6.52 4.45
CA GLY A 78 6.82 5.26 3.80
C GLY A 78 6.92 4.10 4.79
N GLN A 79 6.24 4.20 5.91
CA GLN A 79 6.27 3.25 7.02
C GLN A 79 4.88 3.08 7.62
N GLY A 80 4.66 1.95 8.27
CA GLY A 80 3.44 1.64 8.99
C GLY A 80 2.65 0.50 8.37
N PRO A 81 1.67 -0.04 9.14
CA PRO A 81 0.93 -1.23 8.74
C PRO A 81 0.25 -1.12 7.38
N CYS A 82 -0.27 0.05 7.01
CA CYS A 82 -0.95 0.26 5.73
C CYS A 82 0.05 0.22 4.56
N TYR A 83 1.19 0.89 4.73
CA TYR A 83 2.25 0.88 3.73
C TYR A 83 2.86 -0.52 3.54
N GLU A 84 3.16 -1.21 4.65
CA GLU A 84 3.64 -2.59 4.65
C GLU A 84 2.63 -3.55 4.01
N SER A 85 1.33 -3.35 4.28
CA SER A 85 0.26 -4.17 3.70
C SER A 85 0.24 -4.07 2.17
N TYR A 86 0.42 -2.86 1.62
CA TYR A 86 0.55 -2.67 0.18
C TYR A 86 1.79 -3.37 -0.39
N VAL A 87 2.97 -3.16 0.22
CA VAL A 87 4.24 -3.70 -0.30
C VAL A 87 4.28 -5.22 -0.25
N TYR A 88 3.78 -5.81 0.84
CA TYR A 88 3.79 -7.28 1.02
C TYR A 88 2.55 -7.98 0.47
N ALA A 89 1.55 -7.24 -0.02
CA ALA A 89 0.26 -7.75 -0.51
C ALA A 89 -0.41 -8.71 0.50
N ARG A 90 -0.32 -8.38 1.79
CA ARG A 90 -0.92 -9.16 2.90
C ARG A 90 -1.37 -8.25 4.03
N GLU A 91 -2.17 -8.79 4.93
CA GLU A 91 -2.59 -8.08 6.14
C GLU A 91 -1.39 -7.79 7.04
N VAL A 92 -1.30 -6.56 7.54
CA VAL A 92 -0.28 -6.12 8.49
C VAL A 92 -0.93 -5.36 9.63
N MET A 93 -0.54 -5.73 10.85
CA MET A 93 -1.14 -5.18 12.06
C MET A 93 -0.05 -4.70 13.02
N SER A 94 -0.38 -3.62 13.74
CA SER A 94 0.35 -3.13 14.89
C SER A 94 -0.61 -3.08 16.08
N ALA A 95 -0.22 -3.69 17.19
CA ALA A 95 -0.99 -3.65 18.43
C ALA A 95 -0.87 -2.30 19.15
N ASP A 96 0.23 -1.59 18.92
CA ASP A 96 0.48 -0.23 19.37
C ASP A 96 1.55 0.42 18.46
N VAL A 97 1.15 1.34 17.62
CA VAL A 97 2.06 2.01 16.66
C VAL A 97 3.12 2.88 17.33
N HIS A 98 2.87 3.31 18.57
CA HIS A 98 3.83 4.08 19.34
C HIS A 98 4.95 3.22 19.96
N ALA A 99 4.74 1.92 20.06
CA ALA A 99 5.72 0.94 20.53
C ALA A 99 6.28 0.03 19.43
N ASP A 100 5.83 0.20 18.17
CA ASP A 100 6.20 -0.64 17.05
C ASP A 100 7.54 -0.21 16.45
N SER A 101 8.58 -0.99 16.70
CA SER A 101 9.94 -0.72 16.21
C SER A 101 10.08 -0.82 14.68
N ARG A 102 9.10 -1.42 13.96
CA ARG A 102 9.10 -1.50 12.49
C ARG A 102 8.89 -0.13 11.84
N SER A 103 8.22 0.79 12.54
CA SER A 103 7.83 2.10 12.01
C SER A 103 8.29 3.25 12.93
N PRO A 104 9.60 3.44 13.14
CA PRO A 104 10.13 4.35 14.17
C PRO A 104 9.83 5.83 13.91
N GLN A 105 9.50 6.22 12.68
CA GLN A 105 9.16 7.61 12.34
C GLN A 105 7.66 7.92 12.50
N LEU A 106 6.82 6.88 12.60
CA LEU A 106 5.38 7.05 12.61
C LEU A 106 4.84 7.69 13.90
N PRO A 107 5.32 7.32 15.13
CA PRO A 107 4.81 7.88 16.37
C PRO A 107 4.82 9.41 16.44
N SER A 108 5.89 10.04 15.94
CA SER A 108 6.04 11.50 15.96
C SER A 108 5.09 12.24 15.01
N ARG A 109 4.40 11.52 14.13
CA ARG A 109 3.49 12.05 13.10
C ARG A 109 2.02 11.79 13.42
N LEU A 110 1.74 10.98 14.44
CA LEU A 110 0.40 10.57 14.81
C LEU A 110 -0.03 11.23 16.14
N SER A 111 -1.32 11.46 16.27
CA SER A 111 -1.90 11.83 17.56
C SER A 111 -1.97 10.63 18.50
N ASP A 112 -1.97 10.87 19.82
CA ASP A 112 -2.13 9.83 20.85
C ASP A 112 -3.45 9.04 20.74
N ARG A 113 -4.39 9.54 19.95
CA ARG A 113 -5.68 8.87 19.68
C ARG A 113 -5.56 7.72 18.69
N ILE A 114 -4.40 7.53 18.06
CA ILE A 114 -4.16 6.41 17.13
C ILE A 114 -3.16 5.49 17.80
N ARG A 115 -3.62 4.34 18.30
CA ARG A 115 -2.79 3.39 19.03
C ARG A 115 -2.59 2.09 18.28
N ALA A 116 -3.63 1.33 18.00
CA ALA A 116 -3.54 0.11 17.22
C ALA A 116 -4.00 0.37 15.78
N VAL A 117 -3.27 -0.18 14.82
CA VAL A 117 -3.55 0.00 13.38
C VAL A 117 -3.52 -1.35 12.68
N ALA A 118 -4.48 -1.60 11.80
CA ALA A 118 -4.48 -2.75 10.90
C ALA A 118 -4.69 -2.27 9.46
N GLY A 119 -3.88 -2.80 8.54
CA GLY A 119 -3.98 -2.57 7.11
C GLY A 119 -4.22 -3.89 6.37
N THR A 120 -5.12 -3.88 5.39
CA THR A 120 -5.36 -5.00 4.49
C THR A 120 -5.26 -4.54 3.04
N PRO A 121 -4.64 -5.32 2.13
CA PRO A 121 -4.47 -4.90 0.75
C PRO A 121 -5.80 -4.99 -0.01
N ILE A 122 -6.02 -4.05 -0.92
CA ILE A 122 -7.08 -4.12 -1.93
C ILE A 122 -6.45 -4.71 -3.19
N LEU A 123 -6.89 -5.92 -3.55
CA LEU A 123 -6.29 -6.71 -4.64
C LEU A 123 -7.18 -6.71 -5.88
N LEU A 124 -6.70 -6.17 -6.99
CA LEU A 124 -7.32 -6.31 -8.32
C LEU A 124 -6.53 -7.31 -9.16
N GLY A 125 -7.17 -8.39 -9.58
CA GLY A 125 -6.49 -9.45 -10.33
C GLY A 125 -5.27 -10.04 -9.60
N GLY A 126 -5.28 -10.01 -8.26
CA GLY A 126 -4.15 -10.41 -7.41
C GLY A 126 -3.06 -9.33 -7.24
N ALA A 127 -3.21 -8.14 -7.86
CA ALA A 127 -2.29 -7.02 -7.70
C ALA A 127 -2.74 -6.08 -6.59
N PRO A 128 -1.88 -5.67 -5.64
CA PRO A 128 -2.22 -4.64 -4.67
C PRO A 128 -2.32 -3.29 -5.39
N VAL A 129 -3.50 -2.68 -5.33
CA VAL A 129 -3.77 -1.34 -5.90
C VAL A 129 -3.97 -0.29 -4.82
N GLY A 130 -4.12 -0.72 -3.58
CA GLY A 130 -4.33 0.13 -2.43
C GLY A 130 -4.49 -0.66 -1.15
N THR A 131 -4.95 0.01 -0.10
CA THR A 131 -5.20 -0.60 1.22
C THR A 131 -6.48 -0.06 1.85
N LEU A 132 -7.18 -0.92 2.57
CA LEU A 132 -8.20 -0.57 3.55
C LEU A 132 -7.59 -0.67 4.94
N ASN A 133 -7.75 0.37 5.73
CA ASN A 133 -7.07 0.55 6.99
C ASN A 133 -8.06 0.89 8.10
N VAL A 134 -7.78 0.41 9.31
CA VAL A 134 -8.54 0.76 10.52
C VAL A 134 -7.59 1.09 11.66
N TYR A 135 -8.06 1.90 12.60
CA TYR A 135 -7.33 2.16 13.82
C TYR A 135 -8.23 2.06 15.06
N ARG A 136 -7.60 1.89 16.23
CA ARG A 136 -8.21 2.02 17.55
C ARG A 136 -7.45 3.05 18.38
N ASP A 137 -8.14 3.69 19.30
CA ASP A 137 -7.58 4.71 20.21
C ASP A 137 -6.89 4.11 21.44
N THR A 138 -6.93 2.80 21.58
CA THR A 138 -6.26 2.04 22.62
C THR A 138 -5.41 0.92 22.01
N PRO A 139 -4.30 0.53 22.63
CA PRO A 139 -3.56 -0.65 22.21
C PRO A 139 -4.42 -1.89 22.27
N VAL A 140 -4.41 -2.69 21.20
CA VAL A 140 -5.21 -3.91 21.12
C VAL A 140 -4.48 -4.97 20.30
N LYS A 141 -4.63 -6.23 20.70
CA LYS A 141 -4.21 -7.36 19.88
C LYS A 141 -5.35 -7.71 18.92
N TRP A 142 -5.10 -7.54 17.63
CA TRP A 142 -6.04 -7.88 16.57
C TRP A 142 -6.27 -9.41 16.56
N ASP A 143 -7.51 -9.81 16.39
CA ASP A 143 -7.87 -11.21 16.31
C ASP A 143 -8.25 -11.63 14.88
N LYS A 144 -8.55 -12.94 14.73
CA LYS A 144 -8.91 -13.47 13.40
C LYS A 144 -10.20 -12.85 12.86
N SER A 145 -11.17 -12.53 13.70
CA SER A 145 -12.43 -11.94 13.25
C SER A 145 -12.25 -10.53 12.72
N ASP A 146 -11.35 -9.73 13.31
CA ASP A 146 -10.96 -8.42 12.80
C ASP A 146 -10.37 -8.55 11.38
N ILE A 147 -9.44 -9.51 11.19
CA ILE A 147 -8.75 -9.75 9.92
C ILE A 147 -9.73 -10.22 8.85
N ASP A 148 -10.57 -11.22 9.16
CA ASP A 148 -11.55 -11.77 8.23
C ASP A 148 -12.54 -10.69 7.76
N ALA A 149 -12.97 -9.82 8.66
CA ALA A 149 -13.86 -8.72 8.33
C ALA A 149 -13.19 -7.68 7.42
N LEU A 150 -11.97 -7.25 7.74
CA LEU A 150 -11.23 -6.31 6.91
C LEU A 150 -10.95 -6.88 5.52
N THR A 151 -10.59 -8.16 5.43
CA THR A 151 -10.39 -8.87 4.16
C THR A 151 -11.68 -8.92 3.34
N ALA A 152 -12.83 -9.17 3.98
CA ALA A 152 -14.12 -9.16 3.29
C ALA A 152 -14.49 -7.77 2.74
N TYR A 153 -14.22 -6.69 3.49
CA TYR A 153 -14.47 -5.33 3.01
C TYR A 153 -13.49 -4.92 1.89
N SER A 154 -12.20 -5.26 2.01
CA SER A 154 -11.22 -4.97 0.95
C SER A 154 -11.58 -5.72 -0.35
N GLY A 155 -12.08 -6.95 -0.25
CA GLY A 155 -12.62 -7.72 -1.37
C GLY A 155 -13.82 -7.03 -2.02
N LEU A 156 -14.76 -6.50 -1.24
CA LEU A 156 -15.88 -5.72 -1.75
C LEU A 156 -15.42 -4.45 -2.49
N VAL A 157 -14.44 -3.73 -1.93
CA VAL A 157 -13.84 -2.56 -2.62
C VAL A 157 -13.25 -2.99 -3.96
N ALA A 158 -12.52 -4.10 -3.99
CA ALA A 158 -11.94 -4.63 -5.23
C ALA A 158 -13.02 -5.01 -6.27
N GLU A 159 -14.13 -5.63 -5.87
CA GLU A 159 -15.28 -5.94 -6.75
C GLU A 159 -15.87 -4.66 -7.38
N VAL A 160 -16.06 -3.61 -6.57
CA VAL A 160 -16.58 -2.32 -7.03
C VAL A 160 -15.60 -1.66 -8.00
N LEU A 161 -14.31 -1.63 -7.67
CA LEU A 161 -13.29 -1.07 -8.55
C LEU A 161 -13.22 -1.81 -9.88
N ALA A 162 -13.28 -3.14 -9.89
CA ALA A 162 -13.30 -3.95 -11.10
C ALA A 162 -14.51 -3.60 -12.00
N THR A 163 -15.69 -3.42 -11.38
CA THR A 163 -16.92 -3.03 -12.11
C THR A 163 -16.79 -1.64 -12.73
N VAL A 164 -16.23 -0.68 -11.98
CA VAL A 164 -16.03 0.69 -12.46
C VAL A 164 -14.99 0.76 -13.57
N LEU A 165 -13.89 0.03 -13.42
CA LEU A 165 -12.87 -0.06 -14.49
C LEU A 165 -13.46 -0.61 -15.78
N ALA A 166 -14.33 -1.63 -15.69
CA ALA A 166 -15.00 -2.20 -16.86
C ALA A 166 -16.01 -1.23 -17.51
N ALA A 167 -16.61 -0.32 -16.72
CA ALA A 167 -17.64 0.61 -17.18
C ALA A 167 -17.12 1.97 -17.65
N HIS A 168 -15.96 2.42 -17.14
CA HIS A 168 -15.45 3.79 -17.30
C HIS A 168 -13.95 3.81 -17.65
N GLU A 169 -13.62 3.69 -18.93
CA GLU A 169 -12.22 3.75 -19.41
C GLU A 169 -11.52 5.11 -19.24
N HIS A 170 -12.20 6.18 -18.81
CA HIS A 170 -11.71 7.56 -18.94
C HIS A 170 -11.61 8.36 -17.62
N SER A 171 -11.71 7.73 -16.42
CA SER A 171 -11.51 8.46 -15.16
C SER A 171 -10.02 8.48 -14.74
N ILE A 172 -9.60 9.51 -14.00
CA ILE A 172 -8.24 9.59 -13.44
C ILE A 172 -7.94 8.36 -12.57
N LEU A 173 -8.91 7.93 -11.76
CA LEU A 173 -8.75 6.74 -10.92
C LEU A 173 -8.62 5.47 -11.75
N SER A 174 -9.41 5.30 -12.81
CA SER A 174 -9.29 4.17 -13.73
C SER A 174 -7.90 4.11 -14.36
N SER A 175 -7.38 5.26 -14.81
CA SER A 175 -6.03 5.34 -15.39
C SER A 175 -4.94 4.97 -14.38
N GLN A 176 -5.05 5.41 -13.13
CA GLN A 176 -4.11 5.08 -12.06
C GLN A 176 -4.14 3.57 -11.71
N LEU A 177 -5.33 3.00 -11.60
CA LEU A 177 -5.51 1.58 -11.30
C LEU A 177 -5.03 0.70 -12.46
N GLN A 178 -5.34 1.09 -13.70
CA GLN A 178 -4.83 0.40 -14.90
C GLN A 178 -3.30 0.45 -14.96
N TYR A 179 -2.71 1.62 -14.70
CA TYR A 179 -1.26 1.75 -14.60
C TYR A 179 -0.66 0.80 -13.55
N ALA A 180 -1.26 0.72 -12.37
CA ALA A 180 -0.79 -0.18 -11.31
C ALA A 180 -0.83 -1.65 -11.74
N LEU A 181 -1.84 -2.06 -12.50
CA LEU A 181 -1.97 -3.41 -13.04
C LEU A 181 -0.94 -3.70 -14.15
N ASP A 182 -0.82 -2.78 -15.10
CA ASP A 182 0.03 -2.97 -16.30
C ASP A 182 1.52 -3.03 -15.95
N TYR A 183 1.94 -2.23 -14.96
CA TYR A 183 3.36 -2.10 -14.61
C TYR A 183 3.78 -2.86 -13.35
N ARG A 184 2.87 -3.60 -12.73
CA ARG A 184 3.16 -4.39 -11.53
C ARG A 184 4.39 -5.27 -11.70
N VAL A 185 4.43 -6.06 -12.76
CA VAL A 185 5.48 -7.07 -12.98
C VAL A 185 6.87 -6.41 -13.07
N VAL A 186 6.98 -5.27 -13.75
CA VAL A 186 8.27 -4.59 -13.88
C VAL A 186 8.72 -3.99 -12.55
N ILE A 187 7.79 -3.44 -11.77
CA ILE A 187 8.08 -2.88 -10.44
C ILE A 187 8.51 -3.99 -9.48
N GLU A 188 7.76 -5.10 -9.40
CA GLU A 188 8.09 -6.24 -8.53
C GLU A 188 9.45 -6.87 -8.90
N ARG A 189 9.76 -6.99 -10.19
CA ARG A 189 11.08 -7.46 -10.64
C ARG A 189 12.21 -6.52 -10.22
N ALA A 190 12.02 -5.21 -10.36
CA ALA A 190 13.02 -4.23 -9.92
C ALA A 190 13.21 -4.25 -8.41
N VAL A 191 12.13 -4.37 -7.62
CA VAL A 191 12.21 -4.58 -6.17
C VAL A 191 13.02 -5.84 -5.85
N GLY A 192 12.69 -6.98 -6.46
CA GLY A 192 13.42 -8.24 -6.26
C GLY A 192 14.90 -8.13 -6.65
N TYR A 193 15.21 -7.43 -7.74
CA TYR A 193 16.59 -7.16 -8.13
C TYR A 193 17.34 -6.34 -7.08
N LEU A 194 16.77 -5.23 -6.61
CA LEU A 194 17.37 -4.37 -5.57
C LEU A 194 17.57 -5.12 -4.26
N MET A 195 16.60 -5.96 -3.87
CA MET A 195 16.72 -6.82 -2.70
C MET A 195 17.95 -7.74 -2.81
N GLY A 196 18.11 -8.41 -3.94
CA GLY A 196 19.23 -9.32 -4.18
C GLY A 196 20.59 -8.61 -4.31
N ALA A 197 20.64 -7.53 -5.11
CA ALA A 197 21.87 -6.81 -5.41
C ALA A 197 22.43 -6.02 -4.21
N HIS A 198 21.55 -5.48 -3.36
CA HIS A 198 21.91 -4.60 -2.26
C HIS A 198 21.54 -5.15 -0.87
N ARG A 199 21.04 -6.39 -0.77
CA ARG A 199 20.60 -7.03 0.49
C ARG A 199 19.57 -6.20 1.26
N LEU A 200 18.63 -5.59 0.53
CA LEU A 200 17.53 -4.80 1.07
C LEU A 200 16.32 -5.68 1.37
N ASP A 201 15.47 -5.26 2.31
CA ASP A 201 14.11 -5.75 2.40
C ASP A 201 13.22 -5.13 1.31
N ALA A 202 12.02 -5.67 1.11
CA ALA A 202 11.10 -5.23 0.05
C ALA A 202 10.65 -3.78 0.23
N ILE A 203 10.44 -3.34 1.47
CA ILE A 203 10.02 -1.96 1.79
C ILE A 203 11.11 -0.98 1.39
N THR A 204 12.35 -1.24 1.84
CA THR A 204 13.50 -0.39 1.51
C THR A 204 13.76 -0.38 0.01
N ALA A 205 13.68 -1.53 -0.66
CA ALA A 205 13.86 -1.63 -2.11
C ALA A 205 12.78 -0.84 -2.88
N PHE A 206 11.52 -0.95 -2.48
CA PHE A 206 10.44 -0.17 -3.08
C PHE A 206 10.57 1.34 -2.81
N ASP A 207 11.00 1.73 -1.61
CA ASP A 207 11.27 3.12 -1.26
C ASP A 207 12.38 3.75 -2.10
N VAL A 208 13.42 2.98 -2.46
CA VAL A 208 14.46 3.43 -3.39
C VAL A 208 13.86 3.81 -4.74
N LEU A 209 13.02 2.93 -5.32
CA LEU A 209 12.35 3.20 -6.60
C LEU A 209 11.44 4.43 -6.50
N ARG A 210 10.63 4.52 -5.44
CA ARG A 210 9.69 5.61 -5.19
C ARG A 210 10.40 6.95 -5.00
N LYS A 211 11.49 6.96 -4.24
CA LYS A 211 12.29 8.16 -4.02
C LYS A 211 12.89 8.66 -5.33
N GLN A 212 13.50 7.78 -6.11
CA GLN A 212 14.07 8.14 -7.40
C GLN A 212 13.01 8.63 -8.39
N ALA A 213 11.83 7.99 -8.45
CA ALA A 213 10.70 8.42 -9.26
C ALA A 213 10.26 9.85 -8.91
N ARG A 214 10.12 10.14 -7.60
CA ARG A 214 9.75 11.47 -7.11
C ARG A 214 10.83 12.51 -7.41
N ASP A 215 12.10 12.21 -7.12
CA ASP A 215 13.21 13.14 -7.28
C ASP A 215 13.45 13.48 -8.76
N SER A 216 13.22 12.53 -9.66
CA SER A 216 13.31 12.72 -11.12
C SER A 216 11.99 13.13 -11.79
N ARG A 217 10.87 13.23 -11.04
CA ARG A 217 9.51 13.49 -11.56
C ARG A 217 9.08 12.52 -12.66
N ARG A 218 9.43 11.25 -12.49
CA ARG A 218 9.11 10.15 -13.40
C ARG A 218 8.11 9.18 -12.76
N ARG A 219 7.55 8.31 -13.57
CA ARG A 219 6.74 7.19 -13.08
C ARG A 219 7.65 6.14 -12.45
N VAL A 220 7.18 5.45 -11.41
CA VAL A 220 7.96 4.40 -10.75
C VAL A 220 8.27 3.24 -11.70
N ALA A 221 7.40 2.93 -12.65
CA ALA A 221 7.64 1.91 -13.66
C ALA A 221 8.78 2.26 -14.63
N ASP A 222 8.95 3.54 -14.98
CA ASP A 222 10.06 3.99 -15.85
C ASP A 222 11.38 3.80 -15.12
N VAL A 223 11.43 4.14 -13.83
CA VAL A 223 12.60 3.92 -12.97
C VAL A 223 12.88 2.42 -12.81
N ALA A 224 11.84 1.62 -12.58
CA ALA A 224 11.97 0.17 -12.47
C ALA A 224 12.51 -0.46 -13.76
N THR A 225 12.05 -0.01 -14.92
CA THR A 225 12.55 -0.45 -16.23
C THR A 225 14.02 -0.10 -16.41
N GLU A 226 14.44 1.09 -16.01
CA GLU A 226 15.84 1.53 -16.07
C GLU A 226 16.75 0.69 -15.16
N VAL A 227 16.30 0.42 -13.92
CA VAL A 227 17.01 -0.46 -12.98
C VAL A 227 17.20 -1.85 -13.56
N LEU A 228 16.21 -2.41 -14.25
CA LEU A 228 16.29 -3.72 -14.90
C LEU A 228 17.08 -3.67 -16.23
N GLY A 229 16.97 -2.59 -16.99
CA GLY A 229 17.68 -2.40 -18.26
C GLY A 229 19.19 -2.32 -18.10
N GLY A 230 19.69 -1.87 -16.95
CA GLY A 230 21.11 -1.94 -16.59
C GLY A 230 21.61 -3.38 -16.33
N THR A 231 20.71 -4.39 -16.30
CA THR A 231 21.03 -5.78 -15.98
C THR A 231 20.92 -6.76 -17.15
N THR A 232 20.35 -6.36 -18.29
CA THR A 232 20.10 -7.22 -19.46
C THR A 232 20.72 -6.63 -20.73
N GLY A 233 22.02 -6.90 -20.95
CA GLY A 233 22.65 -6.72 -22.26
C GLY A 233 23.71 -7.77 -22.50
N PRO A 234 23.66 -8.54 -23.62
CA PRO A 234 24.88 -9.10 -24.16
C PRO A 234 25.78 -7.95 -24.64
N ALA A 235 27.07 -8.08 -24.41
CA ALA A 235 28.08 -7.09 -24.75
C ALA A 235 27.89 -6.50 -26.16
N SER A 236 27.32 -5.34 -26.29
CA SER A 236 27.43 -4.44 -27.42
C SER A 236 27.56 -3.02 -26.89
N ASP A 237 28.74 -2.55 -27.01
CA ASP A 237 29.37 -1.26 -26.88
C ASP A 237 28.44 -0.05 -27.07
N GLN A 238 27.68 0.29 -26.01
CA GLN A 238 27.18 1.64 -25.77
C GLN A 238 27.08 1.81 -24.25
N ARG A 239 27.87 2.69 -23.68
CA ARG A 239 27.93 3.04 -22.27
C ARG A 239 26.57 3.60 -21.81
N VAL A 240 25.66 2.70 -21.44
CA VAL A 240 24.55 3.03 -20.58
C VAL A 240 25.15 3.12 -19.17
N GLY A 241 25.11 4.32 -18.58
CA GLY A 241 25.76 4.57 -17.31
C GLY A 241 25.28 3.57 -16.26
N GLU A 242 26.22 2.81 -15.70
CA GLU A 242 25.98 2.01 -14.50
C GLU A 242 25.39 2.95 -13.44
N LEU A 243 24.13 2.72 -13.08
CA LEU A 243 23.52 3.40 -11.93
C LEU A 243 24.37 3.07 -10.70
N ARG A 244 25.14 4.03 -10.23
CA ARG A 244 25.97 3.86 -9.04
C ARG A 244 25.06 3.83 -7.81
N PRO A 245 25.45 3.13 -6.73
CA PRO A 245 24.73 3.17 -5.47
C PRO A 245 24.43 4.60 -4.98
N SER A 246 25.30 5.56 -5.30
CA SER A 246 25.11 6.98 -5.06
C SER A 246 23.91 7.56 -5.81
N ASP A 247 23.63 7.11 -7.02
CA ASP A 247 22.56 7.61 -7.90
C ASP A 247 21.19 7.12 -7.41
N LEU A 248 21.19 6.01 -6.67
CA LEU A 248 20.03 5.42 -5.99
C LEU A 248 19.86 5.93 -4.54
N GLY A 249 20.73 6.85 -4.07
CA GLY A 249 20.73 7.32 -2.69
C GLY A 249 21.18 6.28 -1.67
N LEU A 250 21.83 5.21 -2.11
CA LEU A 250 22.33 4.08 -1.31
C LEU A 250 23.76 4.32 -0.79
N THR A 251 24.11 5.55 -0.47
CA THR A 251 25.43 5.91 0.09
C THR A 251 25.58 5.29 1.49
N GLY A 252 26.56 4.37 1.63
CA GLY A 252 26.89 3.72 2.91
C GLY A 252 26.57 2.22 2.99
N LEU A 253 26.00 1.61 1.95
CA LEU A 253 25.80 0.16 1.91
C LEU A 253 27.07 -0.57 1.41
N PRO A 254 27.40 -1.77 1.96
CA PRO A 254 28.53 -2.56 1.52
C PRO A 254 28.34 -2.99 0.07
N ARG A 255 29.43 -2.95 -0.72
CA ARG A 255 29.45 -3.46 -2.08
C ARG A 255 29.22 -4.99 -2.07
N PRO A 256 28.47 -5.55 -3.03
CA PRO A 256 28.48 -6.99 -3.20
C PRO A 256 29.91 -7.45 -3.51
N ASP A 257 30.40 -8.39 -2.70
CA ASP A 257 31.74 -8.95 -2.87
C ASP A 257 31.90 -9.50 -4.27
N ALA A 258 32.97 -9.09 -4.93
CA ALA A 258 33.47 -9.76 -6.13
C ALA A 258 33.74 -11.23 -5.77
N SER A 259 33.27 -12.15 -6.61
CA SER A 259 33.42 -13.59 -6.48
C SER A 259 34.83 -14.01 -6.06
N PRO A 260 34.98 -15.01 -5.18
CA PRO A 260 36.31 -15.54 -4.90
C PRO A 260 36.89 -16.16 -6.17
N GLN A 261 38.04 -15.64 -6.57
CA GLN A 261 38.90 -16.30 -7.52
C GLN A 261 39.45 -17.58 -6.87
N ALA A 262 39.14 -18.73 -7.46
CA ALA A 262 39.89 -19.98 -7.30
C ALA A 262 40.15 -20.56 -8.65
#